data_fe33a8340d5bf1dabb28d19b3010a28a
#
_entry.id   fe33a8340d5bf1dabb28d19b3010a28a
#
_cell.length_a   1.000
_cell.length_b   1.000
_cell.length_c   1.000
_cell.angle_alpha   90.00
_cell.angle_beta   90.00
_cell.angle_gamma   90.00
#
_symmetry.space_group_name_H-M   'P 1'
#
loop_
_entity.id
_entity.type
_entity.pdbx_description
1 polymer ?
#
loop_
_entity_poly.entity_id
_entity_poly.type
_entity_poly.pdbx_seq_one_letter_code
_entity_poly.pdbx_strand_id
1 'polypeptide(L)'
;MDKEQALEKHSKIYEPGTVLFYEGDPASKLWVINEGRIQISKRVFTEEIVLEILGPGEFCGELSLVTDAPQAVTATVIEPARLLVIDATQFEAMIRANGELSMRMMRKLAGRLNEAQFLVSALQMRNTIGRVMLHLKREIENSVTGKVSVPSDLAKMLGLDDVELEDIMDRLVAKKLIKLSGDNVCEIVNNAEYSRYLNYLELRDRYDFFDK
;
A
#
# COMPACT_ATOMS: atom_id res chain seq x y z
N MET A 1 -21.00 23.95 18.81
CA MET A 1 -21.39 23.15 17.65
C MET A 1 -20.27 22.18 17.43
N ASP A 2 -20.49 20.89 17.80
CA ASP A 2 -19.43 19.88 17.85
C ASP A 2 -18.84 19.64 16.46
N LYS A 3 -17.51 19.47 16.42
CA LYS A 3 -16.77 19.14 15.18
C LYS A 3 -17.33 17.89 14.48
N GLU A 4 -17.90 16.95 15.22
CA GLU A 4 -18.58 15.75 14.70
C GLU A 4 -19.85 16.09 13.91
N GLN A 5 -20.69 16.98 14.42
CA GLN A 5 -21.93 17.38 13.72
C GLN A 5 -21.67 18.14 12.40
N ALA A 6 -20.57 18.89 12.32
CA ALA A 6 -20.17 19.56 11.09
C ALA A 6 -19.61 18.57 10.03
N LEU A 7 -18.93 17.51 10.47
CA LEU A 7 -18.42 16.43 9.63
C LEU A 7 -19.55 15.56 9.07
N GLU A 8 -20.58 15.28 9.87
CA GLU A 8 -21.73 14.48 9.43
C GLU A 8 -22.53 15.16 8.31
N LYS A 9 -22.65 16.49 8.36
CA LYS A 9 -23.46 17.27 7.41
C LYS A 9 -22.88 17.31 5.99
N HIS A 10 -21.59 17.01 5.81
CA HIS A 10 -20.90 17.00 4.51
C HIS A 10 -20.47 15.60 4.06
N SER A 11 -20.79 14.57 4.84
CA SER A 11 -20.52 13.19 4.49
C SER A 11 -21.61 12.63 3.59
N LYS A 12 -21.20 11.90 2.55
CA LYS A 12 -22.09 11.18 1.63
C LYS A 12 -21.82 9.70 1.72
N ILE A 13 -22.90 8.92 1.54
CA ILE A 13 -22.83 7.45 1.46
C ILE A 13 -22.69 7.07 0.00
N TYR A 14 -21.82 6.12 -0.26
CA TYR A 14 -21.54 5.56 -1.58
C TYR A 14 -21.61 4.03 -1.51
N GLU A 15 -22.28 3.45 -2.51
CA GLU A 15 -22.46 2.01 -2.63
C GLU A 15 -21.24 1.35 -3.30
N PRO A 16 -20.95 0.07 -3.01
CA PRO A 16 -19.93 -0.70 -3.69
C PRO A 16 -20.11 -0.67 -5.21
N GLY A 17 -18.99 -0.56 -5.94
CA GLY A 17 -18.96 -0.40 -7.39
C GLY A 17 -19.06 1.06 -7.85
N THR A 18 -19.32 2.03 -6.95
CA THR A 18 -19.29 3.45 -7.30
C THR A 18 -17.85 3.89 -7.59
N VAL A 19 -17.62 4.46 -8.77
CA VAL A 19 -16.34 5.09 -9.12
C VAL A 19 -16.39 6.56 -8.68
N LEU A 20 -15.45 6.95 -7.82
CA LEU A 20 -15.33 8.33 -7.33
C LEU A 20 -14.69 9.24 -8.36
N PHE A 21 -13.68 8.73 -9.05
CA PHE A 21 -13.01 9.35 -10.19
C PHE A 21 -12.24 8.31 -11.01
N TYR A 22 -12.06 8.58 -12.28
CA TYR A 22 -11.26 7.77 -13.20
C TYR A 22 -9.85 8.37 -13.39
N GLU A 23 -8.89 7.52 -13.73
CA GLU A 23 -7.59 7.97 -14.26
C GLU A 23 -7.81 8.92 -15.45
N GLY A 24 -7.16 10.08 -15.43
CA GLY A 24 -7.29 11.13 -16.43
C GLY A 24 -8.36 12.18 -16.14
N ASP A 25 -9.24 11.98 -15.16
CA ASP A 25 -10.23 12.98 -14.78
C ASP A 25 -9.56 14.25 -14.22
N PRO A 26 -10.16 15.44 -14.42
CA PRO A 26 -9.64 16.66 -13.84
C PRO A 26 -9.69 16.66 -12.32
N ALA A 27 -8.67 17.25 -11.69
CA ALA A 27 -8.62 17.43 -10.24
C ALA A 27 -9.77 18.35 -9.78
N SER A 28 -10.61 17.87 -8.89
CA SER A 28 -11.74 18.67 -8.40
C SER A 28 -12.06 18.48 -6.92
N LYS A 29 -11.77 17.34 -6.35
CA LYS A 29 -12.21 16.95 -5.01
C LYS A 29 -11.19 16.07 -4.32
N LEU A 30 -11.24 16.11 -2.98
CA LEU A 30 -10.62 15.18 -2.05
C LEU A 30 -11.74 14.38 -1.37
N TRP A 31 -11.53 13.10 -1.18
CA TRP A 31 -12.41 12.23 -0.41
C TRP A 31 -11.68 11.72 0.83
N VAL A 32 -12.23 11.99 2.02
CA VAL A 32 -11.74 11.43 3.28
C VAL A 32 -12.68 10.30 3.70
N ILE A 33 -12.13 9.14 4.00
CA ILE A 33 -12.87 7.93 4.31
C ILE A 33 -13.18 7.94 5.82
N ASN A 34 -14.46 8.02 6.17
CA ASN A 34 -14.91 7.87 7.55
C ASN A 34 -15.24 6.41 7.84
N GLU A 35 -15.86 5.70 6.89
CA GLU A 35 -16.24 4.29 6.98
C GLU A 35 -16.14 3.64 5.59
N GLY A 36 -15.97 2.30 5.55
CA GLY A 36 -15.88 1.53 4.32
C GLY A 36 -14.49 1.46 3.73
N ARG A 37 -14.38 0.99 2.48
CA ARG A 37 -13.10 0.82 1.78
C ARG A 37 -13.15 1.29 0.35
N ILE A 38 -12.05 1.87 -0.11
CA ILE A 38 -11.84 2.37 -1.46
C ILE A 38 -10.64 1.66 -2.07
N GLN A 39 -10.84 1.08 -3.25
CA GLN A 39 -9.77 0.52 -4.06
C GLN A 39 -9.16 1.61 -4.94
N ILE A 40 -7.86 1.73 -4.91
CA ILE A 40 -7.09 2.56 -5.82
C ILE A 40 -6.46 1.64 -6.87
N SER A 41 -6.76 1.89 -8.13
CA SER A 41 -6.29 1.07 -9.24
C SER A 41 -5.73 1.91 -10.37
N LYS A 42 -4.92 1.28 -11.20
CA LYS A 42 -4.38 1.85 -12.43
C LYS A 42 -4.51 0.87 -13.57
N ARG A 43 -4.85 1.36 -14.75
CA ARG A 43 -4.86 0.54 -15.96
C ARG A 43 -3.47 0.50 -16.59
N VAL A 44 -2.91 -0.70 -16.70
CA VAL A 44 -1.65 -0.95 -17.40
C VAL A 44 -1.96 -1.87 -18.59
N PHE A 45 -1.85 -1.33 -19.80
CA PHE A 45 -2.32 -1.99 -21.01
C PHE A 45 -3.81 -2.35 -20.93
N THR A 46 -4.15 -3.63 -20.86
CA THR A 46 -5.53 -4.16 -20.78
C THR A 46 -5.92 -4.60 -19.37
N GLU A 47 -4.99 -4.61 -18.44
CA GLU A 47 -5.21 -5.09 -17.06
C GLU A 47 -5.40 -3.93 -16.07
N GLU A 48 -6.31 -4.12 -15.13
CA GLU A 48 -6.46 -3.24 -13.99
C GLU A 48 -5.62 -3.77 -12.83
N ILE A 49 -4.65 -2.97 -12.40
CA ILE A 49 -3.76 -3.29 -11.29
C ILE A 49 -4.25 -2.53 -10.06
N VAL A 50 -4.57 -3.27 -9.01
CA VAL A 50 -4.86 -2.69 -7.69
C VAL A 50 -3.54 -2.24 -7.06
N LEU A 51 -3.45 -0.95 -6.75
CA LEU A 51 -2.26 -0.35 -6.13
C LEU A 51 -2.37 -0.32 -4.62
N GLU A 52 -3.57 -0.01 -4.09
CA GLU A 52 -3.80 0.17 -2.67
C GLU A 52 -5.29 0.02 -2.34
N ILE A 53 -5.61 -0.43 -1.13
CA ILE A 53 -6.97 -0.39 -0.56
C ILE A 53 -6.94 0.55 0.64
N LEU A 54 -7.70 1.64 0.54
CA LEU A 54 -7.80 2.67 1.56
C LEU A 54 -8.96 2.38 2.51
N GLY A 55 -8.74 2.63 3.79
CA GLY A 55 -9.71 2.44 4.87
C GLY A 55 -10.02 3.72 5.66
N PRO A 56 -10.75 3.60 6.78
CA PRO A 56 -11.13 4.74 7.62
C PRO A 56 -9.94 5.57 8.10
N GLY A 57 -10.06 6.89 8.02
CA GLY A 57 -9.00 7.86 8.35
C GLY A 57 -8.00 8.12 7.22
N GLU A 58 -8.19 7.48 6.08
CA GLU A 58 -7.41 7.71 4.86
C GLU A 58 -8.13 8.64 3.90
N PHE A 59 -7.44 9.02 2.83
CA PHE A 59 -7.98 9.96 1.84
C PHE A 59 -7.44 9.65 0.44
N CYS A 60 -8.17 10.10 -0.59
CA CYS A 60 -7.76 9.99 -1.99
C CYS A 60 -8.17 11.23 -2.79
N GLY A 61 -7.55 11.43 -3.95
CA GLY A 61 -7.76 12.58 -4.84
C GLY A 61 -6.88 13.79 -4.49
N GLU A 62 -6.09 13.73 -3.44
CA GLU A 62 -5.20 14.79 -2.98
C GLU A 62 -4.06 15.10 -3.95
N LEU A 63 -3.50 14.04 -4.60
CA LEU A 63 -2.34 14.20 -5.48
C LEU A 63 -2.64 15.16 -6.61
N SER A 64 -3.78 15.00 -7.25
CA SER A 64 -4.22 15.83 -8.36
C SER A 64 -4.49 17.28 -7.94
N LEU A 65 -5.02 17.48 -6.72
CA LEU A 65 -5.24 18.82 -6.16
C LEU A 65 -3.94 19.55 -5.81
N VAL A 66 -2.93 18.80 -5.32
CA VAL A 66 -1.63 19.38 -4.93
C VAL A 66 -0.74 19.64 -6.14
N THR A 67 -0.81 18.79 -7.17
CA THR A 67 0.05 18.89 -8.35
C THR A 67 -0.58 19.64 -9.53
N ASP A 68 -1.86 20.03 -9.41
CA ASP A 68 -2.65 20.60 -10.48
C ASP A 68 -2.61 19.76 -11.78
N ALA A 69 -2.68 18.45 -11.60
CA ALA A 69 -2.60 17.46 -12.68
C ALA A 69 -3.86 16.58 -12.71
N PRO A 70 -4.19 15.94 -13.84
CA PRO A 70 -5.26 14.95 -13.89
C PRO A 70 -5.05 13.80 -12.90
N GLN A 71 -6.14 13.12 -12.54
CA GLN A 71 -6.08 11.94 -11.66
C GLN A 71 -5.14 10.87 -12.23
N ALA A 72 -4.15 10.46 -11.47
CA ALA A 72 -3.16 9.48 -11.89
C ALA A 72 -3.64 8.02 -11.77
N VAL A 73 -4.77 7.83 -11.11
CA VAL A 73 -5.35 6.52 -10.74
C VAL A 73 -6.87 6.59 -10.77
N THR A 74 -7.53 5.42 -10.73
CA THR A 74 -8.98 5.29 -10.54
C THR A 74 -9.26 4.92 -9.08
N ALA A 75 -10.33 5.50 -8.49
CA ALA A 75 -10.79 5.20 -7.16
C ALA A 75 -12.20 4.62 -7.20
N THR A 76 -12.37 3.40 -6.67
CA THR A 76 -13.64 2.66 -6.67
C THR A 76 -14.01 2.23 -5.26
N VAL A 77 -15.24 2.44 -4.87
CA VAL A 77 -15.81 1.96 -3.60
C VAL A 77 -15.94 0.44 -3.66
N ILE A 78 -15.36 -0.29 -2.71
CA ILE A 78 -15.45 -1.76 -2.65
C ILE A 78 -16.27 -2.27 -1.46
N GLU A 79 -16.46 -1.46 -0.44
CA GLU A 79 -17.40 -1.69 0.68
C GLU A 79 -18.25 -0.44 0.86
N PRO A 80 -19.50 -0.53 1.37
CA PRO A 80 -20.34 0.63 1.61
C PRO A 80 -19.56 1.69 2.38
N ALA A 81 -19.41 2.88 1.82
CA ALA A 81 -18.48 3.88 2.33
C ALA A 81 -19.20 5.20 2.68
N ARG A 82 -18.84 5.77 3.84
CA ARG A 82 -19.19 7.14 4.22
C ARG A 82 -17.99 8.04 4.00
N LEU A 83 -18.09 8.97 3.07
CA LEU A 83 -16.97 9.82 2.64
C LEU A 83 -17.30 11.29 2.89
N LEU A 84 -16.35 12.02 3.49
CA LEU A 84 -16.36 13.48 3.50
C LEU A 84 -15.77 13.97 2.17
N VAL A 85 -16.54 14.75 1.44
CA VAL A 85 -16.12 15.30 0.14
C VAL A 85 -15.73 16.75 0.30
N ILE A 86 -14.53 17.10 -0.08
CA ILE A 86 -13.92 18.43 0.06
C ILE A 86 -13.54 18.92 -1.34
N ASP A 87 -13.99 20.09 -1.74
CA ASP A 87 -13.56 20.69 -3.01
C ASP A 87 -12.15 21.33 -2.92
N ALA A 88 -11.57 21.65 -4.07
CA ALA A 88 -10.22 22.19 -4.16
C ALA A 88 -10.03 23.47 -3.32
N THR A 89 -11.01 24.38 -3.37
CA THR A 89 -10.96 25.66 -2.64
C THR A 89 -10.99 25.44 -1.12
N GLN A 90 -11.89 24.55 -0.67
CA GLN A 90 -12.01 24.18 0.74
C GLN A 90 -10.73 23.49 1.21
N PHE A 91 -10.17 22.58 0.38
CA PHE A 91 -8.93 21.88 0.68
C PHE A 91 -7.76 22.87 0.88
N GLU A 92 -7.55 23.80 -0.06
CA GLU A 92 -6.51 24.82 0.08
C GLU A 92 -6.69 25.67 1.35
N ALA A 93 -7.92 26.11 1.62
CA ALA A 93 -8.21 26.89 2.81
C ALA A 93 -7.90 26.11 4.09
N MET A 94 -8.26 24.82 4.14
CA MET A 94 -7.97 23.92 5.27
C MET A 94 -6.46 23.73 5.49
N ILE A 95 -5.70 23.48 4.43
CA ILE A 95 -4.25 23.29 4.50
C ILE A 95 -3.56 24.58 4.97
N ARG A 96 -3.99 25.75 4.48
CA ARG A 96 -3.42 27.04 4.90
C ARG A 96 -3.76 27.40 6.34
N ALA A 97 -4.95 27.06 6.80
CA ALA A 97 -5.43 27.43 8.13
C ALA A 97 -4.99 26.48 9.25
N ASN A 98 -4.60 25.22 8.92
CA ASN A 98 -4.35 24.20 9.92
C ASN A 98 -3.02 23.48 9.66
N GLY A 99 -1.94 23.97 10.29
CA GLY A 99 -0.59 23.39 10.16
C GLY A 99 -0.48 21.96 10.70
N GLU A 100 -1.30 21.56 11.69
CA GLU A 100 -1.31 20.19 12.18
C GLU A 100 -1.90 19.23 11.15
N LEU A 101 -2.99 19.61 10.49
CA LEU A 101 -3.58 18.85 9.41
C LEU A 101 -2.59 18.70 8.24
N SER A 102 -1.94 19.79 7.85
CA SER A 102 -0.92 19.79 6.79
C SER A 102 0.22 18.84 7.12
N MET A 103 0.72 18.87 8.35
CA MET A 103 1.77 17.98 8.82
C MET A 103 1.32 16.51 8.84
N ARG A 104 0.07 16.25 9.24
CA ARG A 104 -0.51 14.90 9.23
C ARG A 104 -0.62 14.35 7.80
N MET A 105 -1.05 15.17 6.84
CA MET A 105 -1.10 14.78 5.43
C MET A 105 0.29 14.53 4.87
N MET A 106 1.27 15.40 5.14
CA MET A 106 2.66 15.20 4.72
C MET A 106 3.25 13.89 5.24
N ARG A 107 3.01 13.56 6.52
CA ARG A 107 3.47 12.26 7.08
C ARG A 107 2.84 11.07 6.34
N LYS A 108 1.57 11.16 5.98
CA LYS A 108 0.85 10.11 5.25
C LYS A 108 1.43 9.93 3.84
N LEU A 109 1.63 11.03 3.10
CA LEU A 109 2.23 11.02 1.77
C LEU A 109 3.69 10.52 1.80
N ALA A 110 4.48 10.94 2.79
CA ALA A 110 5.83 10.43 2.99
C ALA A 110 5.84 8.92 3.30
N GLY A 111 4.87 8.43 4.06
CA GLY A 111 4.67 6.99 4.29
C GLY A 111 4.43 6.23 2.99
N ARG A 112 3.48 6.70 2.15
CA ARG A 112 3.19 6.10 0.84
C ARG A 112 4.40 6.14 -0.10
N LEU A 113 5.17 7.23 -0.08
CA LEU A 113 6.39 7.34 -0.87
C LEU A 113 7.44 6.30 -0.43
N ASN A 114 7.66 6.15 0.88
CA ASN A 114 8.57 5.15 1.42
C ASN A 114 8.15 3.72 1.04
N GLU A 115 6.83 3.46 1.04
CA GLU A 115 6.25 2.18 0.59
C GLU A 115 6.58 1.91 -0.87
N ALA A 116 6.27 2.88 -1.75
CA ALA A 116 6.55 2.76 -3.17
C ALA A 116 8.04 2.59 -3.46
N GLN A 117 8.92 3.34 -2.79
CA GLN A 117 10.37 3.20 -2.93
C GLN A 117 10.87 1.81 -2.51
N PHE A 118 10.29 1.27 -1.44
CA PHE A 118 10.63 -0.07 -0.99
C PHE A 118 10.22 -1.13 -2.02
N LEU A 119 8.99 -1.06 -2.54
CA LEU A 119 8.51 -1.98 -3.58
C LEU A 119 9.38 -1.91 -4.83
N VAL A 120 9.75 -0.72 -5.28
CA VAL A 120 10.68 -0.54 -6.40
C VAL A 120 12.00 -1.23 -6.11
N SER A 121 12.56 -1.06 -4.90
CA SER A 121 13.82 -1.70 -4.51
C SER A 121 13.69 -3.23 -4.46
N ALA A 122 12.58 -3.74 -3.93
CA ALA A 122 12.32 -5.18 -3.88
C ALA A 122 12.20 -5.78 -5.30
N LEU A 123 11.46 -5.11 -6.19
CA LEU A 123 11.27 -5.56 -7.58
C LEU A 123 12.55 -5.53 -8.42
N GLN A 124 13.57 -4.75 -8.04
CA GLN A 124 14.89 -4.77 -8.67
C GLN A 124 15.68 -6.04 -8.36
N MET A 125 15.36 -6.76 -7.29
CA MET A 125 15.99 -8.04 -7.01
C MET A 125 15.57 -9.07 -8.06
N ARG A 126 16.52 -9.72 -8.69
CA ARG A 126 16.26 -10.80 -9.67
C ARG A 126 15.79 -12.07 -8.96
N ASN A 127 16.34 -12.32 -7.78
CA ASN A 127 16.00 -13.49 -7.00
C ASN A 127 14.64 -13.30 -6.31
N THR A 128 13.66 -14.08 -6.73
CA THR A 128 12.27 -14.03 -6.22
C THR A 128 12.17 -14.37 -4.74
N ILE A 129 12.99 -15.31 -4.24
CA ILE A 129 13.09 -15.63 -2.80
C ILE A 129 13.56 -14.38 -2.03
N GLY A 130 14.55 -13.66 -2.55
CA GLY A 130 15.04 -12.42 -1.96
C GLY A 130 13.96 -11.35 -1.86
N ARG A 131 13.11 -11.19 -2.89
CA ARG A 131 11.98 -10.24 -2.88
C ARG A 131 11.01 -10.57 -1.73
N VAL A 132 10.59 -11.82 -1.62
CA VAL A 132 9.68 -12.28 -0.56
C VAL A 132 10.32 -12.08 0.81
N MET A 133 11.58 -12.48 0.99
CA MET A 133 12.29 -12.32 2.25
C MET A 133 12.44 -10.85 2.67
N LEU A 134 12.79 -9.97 1.72
CA LEU A 134 12.93 -8.54 1.99
C LEU A 134 11.59 -7.93 2.45
N HIS A 135 10.49 -8.28 1.79
CA HIS A 135 9.16 -7.83 2.15
C HIS A 135 8.75 -8.34 3.54
N LEU A 136 8.85 -9.64 3.79
CA LEU A 136 8.48 -10.23 5.09
C LEU A 136 9.30 -9.63 6.24
N LYS A 137 10.60 -9.41 6.05
CA LYS A 137 11.47 -8.80 7.05
C LYS A 137 10.97 -7.42 7.44
N ARG A 138 10.68 -6.57 6.45
CA ARG A 138 10.17 -5.22 6.69
C ARG A 138 8.84 -5.20 7.44
N GLU A 139 7.89 -6.02 6.99
CA GLU A 139 6.58 -6.09 7.62
C GLU A 139 6.66 -6.57 9.08
N ILE A 140 7.51 -7.58 9.34
CA ILE A 140 7.75 -8.11 10.69
C ILE A 140 8.47 -7.09 11.58
N GLU A 141 9.45 -6.35 11.06
CA GLU A 141 10.16 -5.29 11.79
C GLU A 141 9.23 -4.11 12.13
N ASN A 142 8.26 -3.81 11.28
CA ASN A 142 7.24 -2.77 11.52
C ASN A 142 6.10 -3.26 12.45
N SER A 143 5.97 -4.56 12.65
CA SER A 143 4.94 -5.14 13.50
C SER A 143 5.31 -5.06 14.99
N VAL A 144 4.37 -4.61 15.83
CA VAL A 144 4.53 -4.59 17.28
C VAL A 144 4.70 -5.99 17.88
N THR A 145 4.13 -7.00 17.23
CA THR A 145 4.14 -8.39 17.71
C THR A 145 5.29 -9.22 17.15
N GLY A 146 6.06 -8.69 16.19
CA GLY A 146 7.06 -9.46 15.43
C GLY A 146 6.44 -10.54 14.53
N LYS A 147 5.15 -10.42 14.23
CA LYS A 147 4.38 -11.31 13.37
C LYS A 147 3.58 -10.52 12.36
N VAL A 148 3.36 -11.09 11.20
CA VAL A 148 2.60 -10.45 10.13
C VAL A 148 1.68 -11.47 9.46
N SER A 149 0.46 -11.05 9.12
CA SER A 149 -0.40 -11.82 8.23
C SER A 149 0.08 -11.62 6.80
N VAL A 150 0.35 -12.71 6.08
CA VAL A 150 0.77 -12.67 4.69
C VAL A 150 -0.43 -12.21 3.84
N PRO A 151 -0.33 -11.07 3.13
CA PRO A 151 -1.43 -10.57 2.30
C PRO A 151 -1.78 -11.57 1.18
N SER A 152 -3.07 -11.68 0.85
CA SER A 152 -3.54 -12.56 -0.23
C SER A 152 -3.07 -12.11 -1.62
N ASP A 153 -2.68 -10.86 -1.78
CA ASP A 153 -2.17 -10.28 -3.02
C ASP A 153 -0.64 -10.12 -3.06
N LEU A 154 0.07 -10.68 -2.06
CA LEU A 154 1.53 -10.57 -1.95
C LEU A 154 2.26 -11.07 -3.20
N ALA A 155 1.82 -12.18 -3.79
CA ALA A 155 2.40 -12.70 -5.01
C ALA A 155 2.37 -11.64 -6.11
N LYS A 156 1.20 -11.09 -6.37
CA LYS A 156 0.98 -10.05 -7.39
C LYS A 156 1.79 -8.78 -7.11
N MET A 157 1.86 -8.33 -5.85
CA MET A 157 2.66 -7.16 -5.44
C MET A 157 4.16 -7.34 -5.74
N LEU A 158 4.67 -8.57 -5.61
CA LEU A 158 6.08 -8.89 -5.84
C LEU A 158 6.37 -9.40 -7.26
N GLY A 159 5.37 -9.37 -8.17
CA GLY A 159 5.52 -9.83 -9.55
C GLY A 159 5.73 -11.35 -9.65
N LEU A 160 5.03 -12.12 -8.81
CA LEU A 160 5.03 -13.58 -8.75
C LEU A 160 3.62 -14.11 -9.06
N ASP A 161 3.52 -15.38 -9.36
CA ASP A 161 2.25 -16.10 -9.28
C ASP A 161 2.06 -16.75 -7.89
N ASP A 162 0.85 -17.19 -7.61
CA ASP A 162 0.50 -17.77 -6.29
C ASP A 162 1.25 -19.08 -6.01
N VAL A 163 1.51 -19.89 -7.05
CA VAL A 163 2.21 -21.17 -6.94
C VAL A 163 3.69 -20.92 -6.62
N GLU A 164 4.30 -19.92 -7.27
CA GLU A 164 5.68 -19.53 -7.02
C GLU A 164 5.85 -18.99 -5.60
N LEU A 165 4.90 -18.16 -5.13
CA LEU A 165 4.92 -17.67 -3.75
C LEU A 165 4.81 -18.81 -2.74
N GLU A 166 3.89 -19.77 -2.95
CA GLU A 166 3.70 -20.94 -2.07
C GLU A 166 4.99 -21.78 -1.99
N ASP A 167 5.61 -22.10 -3.12
CA ASP A 167 6.89 -22.82 -3.16
C ASP A 167 8.00 -22.09 -2.41
N ILE A 168 8.08 -20.77 -2.57
CA ILE A 168 9.05 -19.94 -1.82
C ILE A 168 8.79 -20.01 -0.31
N MET A 169 7.54 -19.83 0.11
CA MET A 169 7.18 -19.88 1.52
C MET A 169 7.51 -21.25 2.13
N ASP A 170 7.20 -22.36 1.45
CA ASP A 170 7.51 -23.71 1.88
C ASP A 170 9.02 -23.93 2.01
N ARG A 171 9.82 -23.44 1.07
CA ARG A 171 11.29 -23.50 1.15
C ARG A 171 11.84 -22.71 2.35
N LEU A 172 11.27 -21.55 2.65
CA LEU A 172 11.68 -20.75 3.81
C LEU A 172 11.33 -21.45 5.13
N VAL A 173 10.16 -22.10 5.19
CA VAL A 173 9.75 -22.95 6.34
C VAL A 173 10.66 -24.16 6.48
N ALA A 174 10.93 -24.90 5.41
CA ALA A 174 11.83 -26.05 5.40
C ALA A 174 13.25 -25.69 5.86
N LYS A 175 13.73 -24.49 5.52
CA LYS A 175 15.02 -23.95 6.00
C LYS A 175 14.96 -23.41 7.44
N LYS A 176 13.82 -23.46 8.09
CA LYS A 176 13.59 -22.92 9.45
C LYS A 176 13.91 -21.41 9.57
N LEU A 177 13.77 -20.68 8.47
CA LEU A 177 13.96 -19.23 8.45
C LEU A 177 12.71 -18.49 8.90
N ILE A 178 11.53 -19.04 8.55
CA ILE A 178 10.22 -18.55 8.97
C ILE A 178 9.39 -19.69 9.55
N LYS A 179 8.36 -19.31 10.29
CA LYS A 179 7.31 -20.20 10.75
C LYS A 179 5.96 -19.61 10.34
N LEU A 180 5.09 -20.45 9.78
CA LEU A 180 3.70 -20.13 9.49
C LEU A 180 2.82 -20.71 10.60
N SER A 181 1.87 -19.92 11.06
CA SER A 181 0.83 -20.32 12.03
C SER A 181 -0.54 -20.19 11.36
N GLY A 182 -1.61 -20.67 11.97
CA GLY A 182 -2.97 -20.54 11.44
C GLY A 182 -3.28 -19.11 10.95
N ASP A 183 -4.13 -18.99 9.94
CA ASP A 183 -4.50 -17.73 9.25
C ASP A 183 -3.33 -17.03 8.53
N ASN A 184 -2.37 -17.78 7.99
CA ASN A 184 -1.22 -17.25 7.23
C ASN A 184 -0.36 -16.25 8.02
N VAL A 185 -0.25 -16.41 9.34
CA VAL A 185 0.61 -15.56 10.17
C VAL A 185 2.05 -16.04 10.09
N CYS A 186 2.94 -15.17 9.62
CA CYS A 186 4.37 -15.42 9.46
C CYS A 186 5.18 -14.77 10.58
N GLU A 187 6.20 -15.48 11.08
CA GLU A 187 7.22 -14.97 11.99
C GLU A 187 8.62 -15.44 11.55
N ILE A 188 9.64 -14.62 11.77
CA ILE A 188 11.03 -15.02 11.54
C ILE A 188 11.52 -15.83 12.75
N VAL A 189 12.03 -17.04 12.51
CA VAL A 189 12.50 -17.94 13.58
C VAL A 189 13.83 -17.48 14.17
N ASN A 190 14.77 -17.05 13.33
CA ASN A 190 16.09 -16.58 13.71
C ASN A 190 16.53 -15.42 12.82
N ASN A 191 16.51 -14.20 13.36
CA ASN A 191 16.85 -12.98 12.64
C ASN A 191 18.29 -12.99 12.09
N ALA A 192 19.25 -13.59 12.77
CA ALA A 192 20.64 -13.62 12.32
C ALA A 192 20.81 -14.53 11.09
N GLU A 193 20.22 -15.72 11.12
CA GLU A 193 20.25 -16.63 9.96
C GLU A 193 19.45 -16.10 8.79
N TYR A 194 18.27 -15.53 9.07
CA TYR A 194 17.44 -14.90 8.05
C TYR A 194 18.20 -13.78 7.33
N SER A 195 18.79 -12.86 8.08
CA SER A 195 19.57 -11.75 7.52
C SER A 195 20.81 -12.23 6.76
N ARG A 196 21.50 -13.26 7.25
CA ARG A 196 22.63 -13.88 6.56
C ARG A 196 22.23 -14.47 5.21
N TYR A 197 21.09 -15.19 5.18
CA TYR A 197 20.61 -15.78 3.93
C TYR A 197 20.12 -14.72 2.94
N LEU A 198 19.43 -13.68 3.41
CA LEU A 198 19.02 -12.56 2.58
C LEU A 198 20.24 -11.85 1.97
N ASN A 199 21.26 -11.53 2.76
CA ASN A 199 22.49 -10.91 2.28
C ASN A 199 23.22 -11.79 1.24
N TYR A 200 23.20 -13.11 1.43
CA TYR A 200 23.73 -14.05 0.43
C TYR A 200 22.99 -13.93 -0.91
N LEU A 201 21.66 -13.85 -0.89
CA LEU A 201 20.85 -13.70 -2.10
C LEU A 201 21.10 -12.35 -2.79
N GLU A 202 21.21 -11.26 -2.03
CA GLU A 202 21.55 -9.93 -2.55
C GLU A 202 22.93 -9.91 -3.21
N LEU A 203 23.93 -10.51 -2.57
CA LEU A 203 25.27 -10.61 -3.13
C LEU A 203 25.27 -11.45 -4.40
N ARG A 204 24.58 -12.58 -4.42
CA ARG A 204 24.44 -13.42 -5.61
C ARG A 204 23.82 -12.65 -6.76
N ASP A 205 22.70 -11.94 -6.53
CA ASP A 205 22.07 -11.11 -7.56
C ASP A 205 22.99 -10.04 -8.14
N ARG A 206 23.89 -9.50 -7.29
CA ARG A 206 24.86 -8.47 -7.69
C ARG A 206 26.03 -9.03 -8.49
N TYR A 207 26.51 -10.23 -8.17
CA TYR A 207 27.72 -10.82 -8.76
C TYR A 207 27.43 -11.76 -9.94
N ASP A 208 26.25 -12.41 -10.03
CA ASP A 208 25.84 -13.18 -11.21
C ASP A 208 25.77 -12.32 -12.51
N PHE A 209 26.01 -11.00 -12.38
CA PHE A 209 26.09 -10.07 -13.50
C PHE A 209 27.43 -10.14 -14.24
N PHE A 210 28.50 -10.69 -13.60
CA PHE A 210 29.85 -10.69 -14.16
C PHE A 210 30.23 -12.03 -14.80
N ASP A 211 29.38 -13.06 -14.70
CA ASP A 211 29.65 -14.40 -15.24
C ASP A 211 28.90 -14.71 -16.56
N LYS A 212 28.47 -13.65 -17.30
CA LYS A 212 27.87 -13.79 -18.63
C LYS A 212 28.61 -12.99 -19.67
#